data_28f6ee033c849c6cffa58a02eea44db4
#
_entry.id   28f6ee033c849c6cffa58a02eea44db4
#
_cell.length_a   1.000
_cell.length_b   1.000
_cell.length_c   1.000
_cell.angle_alpha   90.00
_cell.angle_beta   90.00
_cell.angle_gamma   90.00
#
_symmetry.space_group_name_H-M   'P 1'
#
loop_
_entity.id
_entity.type
_entity.pdbx_description
1 polymer ?
#
loop_
_entity_poly.entity_id
_entity_poly.type
_entity_poly.pdbx_seq_one_letter_code
_entity_poly.pdbx_strand_id
1 'polypeptide(L)'
;MALSERLTRTQEILGHEFNNKVLLRAALTHPSAVEGQPVSASYERLEFLGDSILGAVVARSLFESYPEFDEGKLTRLKVSLVSGATLSEVSHELGIDDIIIFGASETGTGARGLHSALENVYESLVGALYLDAGWDVAAEFIHRTLKPHLASERAEHPANPKSFLQECVQADGHEPPAYKLVGSEGPAHAPTFTAVVLIDGIRQGRGSGSSKKEAEGAAALEALDRMGYTTNGVILNKKPV
;
A
#
# COMPACT_ATOMS: atom_id res chain seq x y z
N MET A 1 -25.13 -5.49 -10.21
CA MET A 1 -25.68 -5.40 -8.83
C MET A 1 -26.45 -4.10 -8.67
N ALA A 2 -27.64 -4.11 -8.09
CA ALA A 2 -28.43 -2.91 -7.79
C ALA A 2 -27.78 -2.08 -6.67
N LEU A 3 -28.01 -0.74 -6.64
CA LEU A 3 -27.42 0.13 -5.61
C LEU A 3 -27.78 -0.30 -4.19
N SER A 4 -29.07 -0.65 -3.95
CA SER A 4 -29.52 -1.12 -2.62
C SER A 4 -28.77 -2.38 -2.16
N GLU A 5 -28.53 -3.31 -3.05
CA GLU A 5 -27.79 -4.54 -2.78
C GLU A 5 -26.31 -4.26 -2.45
N ARG A 6 -25.66 -3.34 -3.20
CA ARG A 6 -24.28 -2.88 -2.88
C ARG A 6 -24.20 -2.29 -1.49
N LEU A 7 -25.12 -1.39 -1.12
CA LEU A 7 -25.13 -0.75 0.19
C LEU A 7 -25.36 -1.76 1.31
N THR A 8 -26.27 -2.74 1.12
CA THR A 8 -26.50 -3.80 2.10
C THR A 8 -25.25 -4.64 2.31
N ARG A 9 -24.62 -5.12 1.21
CA ARG A 9 -23.40 -5.92 1.29
C ARG A 9 -22.23 -5.13 1.93
N THR A 10 -22.12 -3.84 1.64
CA THR A 10 -21.10 -3.02 2.27
C THR A 10 -21.28 -2.96 3.79
N GLN A 11 -22.50 -2.79 4.27
CA GLN A 11 -22.79 -2.78 5.71
C GLN A 11 -22.49 -4.12 6.38
N GLU A 12 -22.74 -5.23 5.70
CA GLU A 12 -22.37 -6.57 6.16
C GLU A 12 -20.84 -6.71 6.27
N ILE A 13 -20.08 -6.24 5.25
CA ILE A 13 -18.60 -6.23 5.27
C ILE A 13 -18.07 -5.39 6.41
N LEU A 14 -18.63 -4.19 6.62
CA LEU A 14 -18.19 -3.26 7.65
C LEU A 14 -18.63 -3.69 9.07
N GLY A 15 -19.68 -4.50 9.18
CA GLY A 15 -20.30 -4.86 10.45
C GLY A 15 -21.04 -3.70 11.11
N HIS A 16 -21.46 -2.71 10.30
CA HIS A 16 -22.13 -1.49 10.79
C HIS A 16 -23.27 -1.07 9.88
N GLU A 17 -24.40 -0.71 10.47
CA GLU A 17 -25.55 -0.14 9.76
C GLU A 17 -25.44 1.39 9.74
N PHE A 18 -25.21 1.97 8.57
CA PHE A 18 -25.03 3.40 8.39
C PHE A 18 -26.31 4.19 8.62
N ASN A 19 -26.23 5.26 9.41
CA ASN A 19 -27.27 6.27 9.52
C ASN A 19 -27.33 7.13 8.25
N ASN A 20 -26.18 7.46 7.68
CA ASN A 20 -26.06 8.27 6.47
C ASN A 20 -25.76 7.41 5.23
N LYS A 21 -26.81 6.94 4.53
CA LYS A 21 -26.66 6.15 3.30
C LYS A 21 -26.05 6.94 2.13
N VAL A 22 -26.13 8.28 2.14
CA VAL A 22 -25.48 9.13 1.12
C VAL A 22 -23.98 9.09 1.30
N LEU A 23 -23.49 9.12 2.53
CA LEU A 23 -22.08 9.00 2.88
C LEU A 23 -21.54 7.63 2.43
N LEU A 24 -22.26 6.54 2.75
CA LEU A 24 -21.88 5.19 2.36
C LEU A 24 -21.82 5.03 0.83
N ARG A 25 -22.80 5.60 0.11
CA ARG A 25 -22.79 5.58 -1.35
C ARG A 25 -21.57 6.32 -1.90
N ALA A 26 -21.26 7.51 -1.38
CA ALA A 26 -20.11 8.29 -1.83
C ALA A 26 -18.80 7.50 -1.66
N ALA A 27 -18.64 6.78 -0.53
CA ALA A 27 -17.47 5.95 -0.27
C ALA A 27 -17.23 4.83 -1.29
N LEU A 28 -18.28 4.36 -1.97
CA LEU A 28 -18.20 3.33 -3.01
C LEU A 28 -18.08 3.89 -4.43
N THR A 29 -18.27 5.20 -4.60
CA THR A 29 -18.44 5.81 -5.93
C THR A 29 -17.11 6.33 -6.47
N HIS A 30 -16.63 5.69 -7.54
CA HIS A 30 -15.46 6.13 -8.30
C HIS A 30 -15.74 7.50 -8.97
N PRO A 31 -14.75 8.41 -9.06
CA PRO A 31 -14.94 9.73 -9.69
C PRO A 31 -15.55 9.68 -11.09
N SER A 32 -15.21 8.66 -11.89
CA SER A 32 -15.78 8.49 -13.25
C SER A 32 -17.30 8.31 -13.29
N ALA A 33 -17.92 7.92 -12.18
CA ALA A 33 -19.38 7.74 -12.11
C ALA A 33 -20.14 9.03 -11.81
N VAL A 34 -19.44 10.11 -11.49
CA VAL A 34 -20.03 11.37 -10.99
C VAL A 34 -19.40 12.61 -11.64
N GLU A 35 -18.93 12.51 -12.88
CA GLU A 35 -18.37 13.63 -13.60
C GLU A 35 -19.34 14.81 -13.62
N GLY A 36 -18.84 16.02 -13.28
CA GLY A 36 -19.66 17.23 -13.21
C GLY A 36 -20.54 17.36 -11.95
N GLN A 37 -20.52 16.40 -11.03
CA GLN A 37 -21.20 16.48 -9.74
C GLN A 37 -20.29 17.12 -8.66
N PRO A 38 -20.84 17.49 -7.48
CA PRO A 38 -20.02 17.97 -6.37
C PRO A 38 -18.95 16.97 -5.98
N VAL A 39 -17.77 17.46 -5.57
CA VAL A 39 -16.62 16.63 -5.11
C VAL A 39 -16.94 15.68 -3.95
N SER A 40 -18.04 15.92 -3.23
CA SER A 40 -18.54 15.04 -2.18
C SER A 40 -19.34 13.82 -2.68
N ALA A 41 -19.56 13.72 -4.00
CA ALA A 41 -20.30 12.62 -4.59
C ALA A 41 -19.44 11.37 -4.87
N SER A 42 -18.09 11.53 -4.89
CA SER A 42 -17.11 10.45 -5.05
C SER A 42 -16.38 10.14 -3.74
N TYR A 43 -15.60 9.08 -3.76
CA TYR A 43 -14.85 8.60 -2.60
C TYR A 43 -13.63 9.48 -2.24
N GLU A 44 -13.12 10.33 -3.12
CA GLU A 44 -11.81 11.01 -2.98
C GLU A 44 -11.62 11.78 -1.66
N ARG A 45 -12.65 12.51 -1.20
CA ARG A 45 -12.57 13.22 0.08
C ARG A 45 -12.60 12.29 1.30
N LEU A 46 -13.28 11.17 1.16
CA LEU A 46 -13.36 10.15 2.22
C LEU A 46 -12.08 9.32 2.26
N GLU A 47 -11.48 9.02 1.13
CA GLU A 47 -10.14 8.44 0.99
C GLU A 47 -9.10 9.30 1.72
N PHE A 48 -9.03 10.60 1.43
CA PHE A 48 -8.12 11.53 2.12
C PHE A 48 -8.26 11.48 3.65
N LEU A 49 -9.49 11.45 4.16
CA LEU A 49 -9.73 11.34 5.61
C LEU A 49 -9.37 9.94 6.12
N GLY A 50 -9.78 8.92 5.38
CA GLY A 50 -9.60 7.52 5.76
C GLY A 50 -8.15 7.10 5.84
N ASP A 51 -7.29 7.53 4.91
CA ASP A 51 -5.84 7.32 4.98
C ASP A 51 -5.26 7.81 6.32
N SER A 52 -5.64 9.02 6.74
CA SER A 52 -5.18 9.60 8.00
C SER A 52 -5.66 8.81 9.23
N ILE A 53 -6.92 8.37 9.24
CA ILE A 53 -7.48 7.55 10.32
C ILE A 53 -6.84 6.16 10.34
N LEU A 54 -6.72 5.51 9.18
CA LEU A 54 -6.05 4.22 9.01
C LEU A 54 -4.61 4.28 9.54
N GLY A 55 -3.86 5.29 9.08
CA GLY A 55 -2.48 5.51 9.51
C GLY A 55 -2.33 5.71 11.01
N ALA A 56 -3.26 6.43 11.65
CA ALA A 56 -3.25 6.66 13.10
C ALA A 56 -3.61 5.40 13.91
N VAL A 57 -4.63 4.65 13.48
CA VAL A 57 -5.05 3.40 14.14
C VAL A 57 -3.94 2.36 14.05
N VAL A 58 -3.34 2.16 12.86
CA VAL A 58 -2.25 1.20 12.67
C VAL A 58 -1.03 1.61 13.49
N ALA A 59 -0.63 2.89 13.48
CA ALA A 59 0.51 3.37 14.25
C ALA A 59 0.33 3.12 15.76
N ARG A 60 -0.85 3.41 16.31
CA ARG A 60 -1.17 3.13 17.72
C ARG A 60 -1.08 1.64 18.01
N SER A 61 -1.68 0.79 17.17
CA SER A 61 -1.69 -0.66 17.37
C SER A 61 -0.28 -1.25 17.36
N LEU A 62 0.58 -0.80 16.45
CA LEU A 62 1.97 -1.26 16.36
C LEU A 62 2.78 -0.80 17.57
N PHE A 63 2.61 0.46 17.99
CA PHE A 63 3.28 1.00 19.18
C PHE A 63 2.94 0.21 20.46
N GLU A 64 1.67 -0.14 20.63
CA GLU A 64 1.19 -0.92 21.79
C GLU A 64 1.62 -2.41 21.71
N SER A 65 1.65 -2.98 20.49
CA SER A 65 1.92 -4.43 20.29
C SER A 65 3.41 -4.78 20.26
N TYR A 66 4.28 -3.84 19.89
CA TYR A 66 5.73 -4.06 19.72
C TYR A 66 6.57 -3.06 20.51
N PRO A 67 6.52 -3.08 21.86
CA PRO A 67 7.24 -2.12 22.70
C PRO A 67 8.77 -2.22 22.57
N GLU A 68 9.29 -3.31 22.02
CA GLU A 68 10.71 -3.55 21.77
C GLU A 68 11.19 -3.04 20.40
N PHE A 69 10.27 -2.59 19.52
CA PHE A 69 10.65 -2.09 18.21
C PHE A 69 11.06 -0.61 18.26
N ASP A 70 12.14 -0.29 17.57
CA ASP A 70 12.53 1.09 17.32
C ASP A 70 11.60 1.78 16.29
N GLU A 71 11.74 3.08 16.15
CA GLU A 71 10.94 3.89 15.21
C GLU A 71 11.04 3.36 13.77
N GLY A 72 12.24 2.97 13.32
CA GLY A 72 12.45 2.45 11.97
C GLY A 72 11.69 1.16 11.71
N LYS A 73 11.67 0.22 12.65
CA LYS A 73 10.89 -1.03 12.54
C LYS A 73 9.39 -0.77 12.54
N LEU A 74 8.91 0.10 13.44
CA LEU A 74 7.51 0.49 13.51
C LEU A 74 7.05 1.16 12.21
N THR A 75 7.86 2.04 11.64
CA THR A 75 7.58 2.72 10.38
C THR A 75 7.54 1.73 9.21
N ARG A 76 8.50 0.81 9.10
CA ARG A 76 8.49 -0.21 8.04
C ARG A 76 7.25 -1.10 8.10
N LEU A 77 6.89 -1.55 9.29
CA LEU A 77 5.71 -2.39 9.49
C LEU A 77 4.42 -1.63 9.16
N LYS A 78 4.30 -0.38 9.61
CA LYS A 78 3.19 0.50 9.24
C LYS A 78 3.09 0.64 7.73
N VAL A 79 4.16 1.06 7.04
CA VAL A 79 4.17 1.25 5.58
C VAL A 79 3.77 -0.02 4.84
N SER A 80 4.23 -1.18 5.29
CA SER A 80 3.83 -2.47 4.71
C SER A 80 2.33 -2.73 4.85
N LEU A 81 1.75 -2.48 6.02
CA LEU A 81 0.33 -2.74 6.31
C LEU A 81 -0.62 -1.78 5.58
N VAL A 82 -0.25 -0.50 5.46
CA VAL A 82 -1.08 0.51 4.78
C VAL A 82 -0.65 0.73 3.32
N SER A 83 0.14 -0.18 2.75
CA SER A 83 0.52 -0.08 1.34
C SER A 83 -0.65 -0.40 0.42
N GLY A 84 -0.71 0.25 -0.75
CA GLY A 84 -1.73 -0.02 -1.75
C GLY A 84 -1.82 -1.50 -2.15
N ALA A 85 -0.69 -2.22 -2.16
CA ALA A 85 -0.67 -3.66 -2.39
C ALA A 85 -1.45 -4.43 -1.32
N THR A 86 -1.19 -4.15 -0.04
CA THR A 86 -1.89 -4.82 1.08
C THR A 86 -3.36 -4.41 1.12
N LEU A 87 -3.67 -3.12 0.97
CA LEU A 87 -5.06 -2.65 1.01
C LEU A 87 -5.90 -3.20 -0.15
N SER A 88 -5.31 -3.33 -1.35
CA SER A 88 -6.00 -3.96 -2.49
C SER A 88 -6.22 -5.45 -2.29
N GLU A 89 -5.25 -6.17 -1.71
CA GLU A 89 -5.40 -7.59 -1.36
C GLU A 89 -6.53 -7.79 -0.34
N VAL A 90 -6.52 -7.04 0.75
CA VAL A 90 -7.57 -7.04 1.78
C VAL A 90 -8.94 -6.69 1.18
N SER A 91 -9.00 -5.68 0.32
CA SER A 91 -10.24 -5.27 -0.35
C SER A 91 -10.80 -6.38 -1.23
N HIS A 92 -9.94 -7.09 -1.94
CA HIS A 92 -10.34 -8.24 -2.76
C HIS A 92 -10.86 -9.39 -1.89
N GLU A 93 -10.17 -9.72 -0.81
CA GLU A 93 -10.60 -10.75 0.16
C GLU A 93 -11.98 -10.44 0.77
N LEU A 94 -12.28 -9.15 0.98
CA LEU A 94 -13.57 -8.68 1.48
C LEU A 94 -14.66 -8.64 0.39
N GLY A 95 -14.31 -8.80 -0.89
CA GLY A 95 -15.23 -8.72 -2.03
C GLY A 95 -15.65 -7.27 -2.33
N ILE A 96 -14.79 -6.29 -2.06
CA ILE A 96 -15.04 -4.86 -2.33
C ILE A 96 -15.09 -4.59 -3.84
N ASP A 97 -14.37 -5.36 -4.65
CA ASP A 97 -14.39 -5.29 -6.12
C ASP A 97 -15.80 -5.39 -6.73
N ASP A 98 -16.68 -6.18 -6.14
CA ASP A 98 -18.07 -6.36 -6.59
C ASP A 98 -18.98 -5.16 -6.28
N ILE A 99 -18.61 -4.33 -5.30
CA ILE A 99 -19.46 -3.26 -4.77
C ILE A 99 -19.07 -1.85 -5.21
N ILE A 100 -17.90 -1.66 -5.82
CA ILE A 100 -17.47 -0.35 -6.35
C ILE A 100 -18.41 0.12 -7.46
N ILE A 101 -18.75 1.41 -7.46
CA ILE A 101 -19.60 2.06 -8.45
C ILE A 101 -18.72 2.81 -9.44
N PHE A 102 -18.50 2.23 -10.63
CA PHE A 102 -17.76 2.84 -11.72
C PHE A 102 -18.70 3.55 -12.70
N GLY A 103 -18.20 4.57 -13.39
CA GLY A 103 -18.85 5.17 -14.55
C GLY A 103 -18.83 4.24 -15.77
N ALA A 104 -19.69 4.50 -16.74
CA ALA A 104 -19.80 3.70 -17.96
C ALA A 104 -18.52 3.68 -18.79
N SER A 105 -17.70 4.74 -18.74
CA SER A 105 -16.40 4.85 -19.41
C SER A 105 -15.32 3.96 -18.82
N GLU A 106 -15.46 3.57 -17.56
CA GLU A 106 -14.48 2.77 -16.79
C GLU A 106 -14.79 1.26 -16.74
N THR A 107 -15.85 0.82 -17.42
CA THR A 107 -16.24 -0.62 -17.48
C THR A 107 -15.23 -1.52 -18.21
N GLY A 108 -14.01 -1.05 -18.43
CA GLY A 108 -12.89 -1.77 -19.06
C GLY A 108 -11.53 -1.40 -18.49
N THR A 109 -11.46 -0.75 -17.33
CA THR A 109 -10.19 -0.47 -16.66
C THR A 109 -9.44 -1.78 -16.43
N GLY A 110 -8.23 -1.83 -17.00
CA GLY A 110 -7.34 -2.97 -16.83
C GLY A 110 -6.98 -3.16 -15.34
N ALA A 111 -6.38 -4.30 -15.02
CA ALA A 111 -6.06 -4.72 -13.64
C ALA A 111 -5.42 -3.63 -12.75
N ARG A 112 -4.68 -2.65 -13.34
CA ARG A 112 -4.09 -1.54 -12.59
C ARG A 112 -5.10 -0.52 -12.08
N GLY A 113 -6.12 -0.19 -12.87
CA GLY A 113 -7.17 0.76 -12.43
C GLY A 113 -8.02 0.18 -11.33
N LEU A 114 -8.34 -1.11 -11.41
CA LEU A 114 -9.07 -1.81 -10.35
C LEU A 114 -8.25 -1.88 -9.06
N HIS A 115 -6.96 -2.15 -9.14
CA HIS A 115 -6.07 -2.21 -7.97
C HIS A 115 -6.04 -0.89 -7.19
N SER A 116 -5.83 0.24 -7.89
CA SER A 116 -5.87 1.57 -7.25
C SER A 116 -7.26 1.89 -6.68
N ALA A 117 -8.34 1.52 -7.37
CA ALA A 117 -9.69 1.75 -6.87
C ALA A 117 -10.00 0.93 -5.59
N LEU A 118 -9.45 -0.28 -5.46
CA LEU A 118 -9.61 -1.12 -4.26
C LEU A 118 -8.94 -0.50 -3.03
N GLU A 119 -7.72 0.01 -3.18
CA GLU A 119 -7.00 0.76 -2.15
C GLU A 119 -7.83 1.99 -1.71
N ASN A 120 -8.16 2.86 -2.66
CA ASN A 120 -8.89 4.10 -2.39
C ASN A 120 -10.26 3.87 -1.74
N VAL A 121 -10.99 2.83 -2.18
CA VAL A 121 -12.30 2.49 -1.60
C VAL A 121 -12.15 1.92 -0.19
N TYR A 122 -11.12 1.12 0.12
CA TYR A 122 -10.86 0.69 1.49
C TYR A 122 -10.68 1.89 2.42
N GLU A 123 -9.81 2.82 2.05
CA GLU A 123 -9.58 4.05 2.83
C GLU A 123 -10.84 4.90 2.95
N SER A 124 -11.59 5.06 1.86
CA SER A 124 -12.84 5.82 1.89
C SER A 124 -13.91 5.19 2.80
N LEU A 125 -13.98 3.86 2.85
CA LEU A 125 -14.87 3.14 3.78
C LEU A 125 -14.44 3.37 5.24
N VAL A 126 -13.15 3.40 5.53
CA VAL A 126 -12.63 3.79 6.86
C VAL A 126 -13.04 5.22 7.20
N GLY A 127 -12.88 6.17 6.28
CA GLY A 127 -13.29 7.56 6.48
C GLY A 127 -14.80 7.73 6.70
N ALA A 128 -15.60 7.01 5.92
CA ALA A 128 -17.06 7.00 6.06
C ALA A 128 -17.51 6.39 7.40
N LEU A 129 -16.91 5.28 7.78
CA LEU A 129 -17.20 4.59 9.04
C LEU A 129 -16.84 5.46 10.25
N TYR A 130 -15.70 6.15 10.19
CA TYR A 130 -15.31 7.11 11.20
C TYR A 130 -16.31 8.27 11.35
N LEU A 131 -16.81 8.83 10.24
CA LEU A 131 -17.78 9.93 10.29
C LEU A 131 -19.18 9.50 10.76
N ASP A 132 -19.59 8.28 10.48
CA ASP A 132 -20.93 7.77 10.84
C ASP A 132 -20.98 7.15 12.24
N ALA A 133 -19.89 6.49 12.68
CA ALA A 133 -19.86 5.68 13.90
C ALA A 133 -18.71 6.02 14.88
N GLY A 134 -17.78 6.89 14.48
CA GLY A 134 -16.67 7.32 15.32
C GLY A 134 -15.45 6.41 15.28
N TRP A 135 -14.46 6.77 16.11
CA TRP A 135 -13.13 6.16 16.13
C TRP A 135 -13.14 4.66 16.43
N ASP A 136 -13.86 4.24 17.46
CA ASP A 136 -13.77 2.87 17.97
C ASP A 136 -14.27 1.84 16.94
N VAL A 137 -15.38 2.17 16.25
CA VAL A 137 -15.93 1.30 15.20
C VAL A 137 -15.02 1.24 13.98
N ALA A 138 -14.44 2.37 13.57
CA ALA A 138 -13.46 2.40 12.49
C ALA A 138 -12.20 1.61 12.85
N ALA A 139 -11.69 1.75 14.08
CA ALA A 139 -10.53 1.00 14.57
C ALA A 139 -10.79 -0.51 14.63
N GLU A 140 -11.98 -0.94 15.06
CA GLU A 140 -12.36 -2.35 15.07
C GLU A 140 -12.36 -2.96 13.65
N PHE A 141 -12.92 -2.24 12.67
CA PHE A 141 -12.88 -2.66 11.28
C PHE A 141 -11.45 -2.83 10.77
N ILE A 142 -10.59 -1.82 11.00
CA ILE A 142 -9.18 -1.83 10.59
C ILE A 142 -8.44 -3.00 11.25
N HIS A 143 -8.60 -3.19 12.56
CA HIS A 143 -7.95 -4.29 13.26
C HIS A 143 -8.39 -5.66 12.75
N ARG A 144 -9.68 -5.86 12.55
CA ARG A 144 -10.24 -7.11 12.07
C ARG A 144 -9.72 -7.50 10.69
N THR A 145 -9.61 -6.52 9.78
CA THR A 145 -9.24 -6.76 8.39
C THR A 145 -7.73 -6.80 8.16
N LEU A 146 -6.92 -6.04 8.91
CA LEU A 146 -5.47 -6.02 8.75
C LEU A 146 -4.73 -7.02 9.65
N LYS A 147 -5.35 -7.53 10.73
CA LYS A 147 -4.71 -8.50 11.63
C LYS A 147 -4.12 -9.73 10.92
N PRO A 148 -4.79 -10.34 9.93
CA PRO A 148 -4.22 -11.48 9.18
C PRO A 148 -2.93 -11.12 8.43
N HIS A 149 -2.77 -9.85 8.06
CA HIS A 149 -1.62 -9.32 7.31
C HIS A 149 -0.49 -8.80 8.21
N LEU A 150 -0.69 -8.84 9.54
CA LEU A 150 0.28 -8.42 10.53
C LEU A 150 1.29 -9.54 10.77
N ALA A 151 2.32 -9.62 9.94
CA ALA A 151 3.46 -10.52 10.16
C ALA A 151 4.66 -9.69 10.63
N SER A 152 5.22 -10.00 11.82
CA SER A 152 6.42 -9.33 12.35
C SER A 152 7.62 -9.44 11.39
N GLU A 153 7.70 -10.53 10.62
CA GLU A 153 8.68 -10.75 9.55
C GLU A 153 8.69 -9.62 8.51
N ARG A 154 7.55 -8.94 8.28
CA ARG A 154 7.50 -7.77 7.38
C ARG A 154 8.33 -6.58 7.88
N ALA A 155 8.55 -6.46 9.19
CA ALA A 155 9.43 -5.44 9.74
C ALA A 155 10.92 -5.73 9.50
N GLU A 156 11.25 -6.97 9.22
CA GLU A 156 12.61 -7.45 8.97
C GLU A 156 13.04 -7.30 7.51
N HIS A 157 12.09 -7.06 6.60
CA HIS A 157 12.36 -6.85 5.19
C HIS A 157 12.08 -5.40 4.78
N PRO A 158 12.87 -4.82 3.88
CA PRO A 158 12.60 -3.47 3.40
C PRO A 158 11.35 -3.45 2.51
N ALA A 159 10.32 -2.73 2.95
CA ALA A 159 9.08 -2.54 2.17
C ALA A 159 9.35 -1.84 0.81
N ASN A 160 10.35 -0.95 0.77
CA ASN A 160 10.87 -0.34 -0.45
C ASN A 160 12.41 -0.45 -0.46
N PRO A 161 12.96 -1.47 -1.13
CA PRO A 161 14.41 -1.69 -1.14
C PRO A 161 15.22 -0.50 -1.64
N LYS A 162 14.69 0.26 -2.60
CA LYS A 162 15.37 1.43 -3.17
C LYS A 162 15.52 2.56 -2.15
N SER A 163 14.44 2.89 -1.44
CA SER A 163 14.45 3.92 -0.39
C SER A 163 15.33 3.48 0.78
N PHE A 164 15.20 2.22 1.21
CA PHE A 164 16.01 1.69 2.30
C PHE A 164 17.51 1.67 1.96
N LEU A 165 17.90 1.28 0.73
CA LEU A 165 19.29 1.38 0.27
C LEU A 165 19.77 2.83 0.32
N GLN A 166 18.95 3.78 -0.13
CA GLN A 166 19.31 5.20 -0.12
C GLN A 166 19.54 5.69 1.31
N GLU A 167 18.67 5.39 2.25
CA GLU A 167 18.82 5.74 3.67
C GLU A 167 20.12 5.16 4.25
N CYS A 168 20.39 3.87 4.01
CA CYS A 168 21.59 3.21 4.51
C CYS A 168 22.88 3.85 3.98
N VAL A 169 22.99 4.03 2.65
CA VAL A 169 24.24 4.54 2.05
C VAL A 169 24.47 6.01 2.37
N GLN A 170 23.41 6.83 2.47
CA GLN A 170 23.54 8.22 2.88
C GLN A 170 23.91 8.36 4.37
N ALA A 171 23.42 7.46 5.24
CA ALA A 171 23.82 7.39 6.64
C ALA A 171 25.33 7.05 6.79
N ASP A 172 25.85 6.21 5.88
CA ASP A 172 27.29 5.86 5.83
C ASP A 172 28.15 6.92 5.07
N GLY A 173 27.54 8.04 4.63
CA GLY A 173 28.24 9.16 3.99
C GLY A 173 28.49 8.99 2.49
N HIS A 174 27.82 8.06 1.84
CA HIS A 174 27.87 7.85 0.39
C HIS A 174 26.87 8.72 -0.37
N GLU A 175 27.11 8.89 -1.68
CA GLU A 175 26.16 9.55 -2.58
C GLU A 175 24.88 8.69 -2.77
N PRO A 176 23.75 9.31 -3.12
CA PRO A 176 22.52 8.58 -3.41
C PRO A 176 22.70 7.51 -4.49
N PRO A 177 22.01 6.34 -4.39
CA PRO A 177 22.14 5.26 -5.36
C PRO A 177 21.74 5.68 -6.77
N ALA A 178 22.55 5.38 -7.77
CA ALA A 178 22.25 5.60 -9.18
C ALA A 178 21.85 4.30 -9.88
N TYR A 179 20.67 4.26 -10.50
CA TYR A 179 20.16 3.08 -11.20
C TYR A 179 20.33 3.22 -12.71
N LYS A 180 20.75 2.14 -13.37
CA LYS A 180 20.89 2.05 -14.82
C LYS A 180 20.25 0.78 -15.35
N LEU A 181 19.38 0.91 -16.36
CA LEU A 181 18.92 -0.24 -17.13
C LEU A 181 20.06 -0.70 -18.06
N VAL A 182 20.40 -1.97 -17.98
CA VAL A 182 21.50 -2.58 -18.76
C VAL A 182 21.02 -3.63 -19.76
N GLY A 183 19.75 -4.00 -19.73
CA GLY A 183 19.14 -4.94 -20.66
C GLY A 183 17.62 -4.92 -20.62
N SER A 184 17.04 -5.34 -21.76
CA SER A 184 15.62 -5.69 -21.86
C SER A 184 15.52 -6.85 -22.85
N GLU A 185 14.99 -7.98 -22.40
CA GLU A 185 14.88 -9.23 -23.17
C GLU A 185 13.44 -9.76 -23.10
N GLY A 186 13.08 -10.66 -24.01
CA GLY A 186 11.76 -11.29 -24.05
C GLY A 186 10.79 -10.65 -25.03
N PRO A 187 9.59 -11.27 -25.21
CA PRO A 187 8.58 -10.77 -26.15
C PRO A 187 7.95 -9.46 -25.64
N ALA A 188 7.43 -8.65 -26.56
CA ALA A 188 6.87 -7.32 -26.24
C ALA A 188 5.75 -7.32 -25.19
N HIS A 189 5.02 -8.44 -25.05
CA HIS A 189 3.94 -8.60 -24.07
C HIS A 189 4.41 -9.14 -22.71
N ALA A 190 5.66 -9.60 -22.60
CA ALA A 190 6.28 -10.10 -21.36
C ALA A 190 7.79 -9.78 -21.34
N PRO A 191 8.18 -8.49 -21.33
CA PRO A 191 9.59 -8.10 -21.29
C PRO A 191 10.19 -8.38 -19.91
N THR A 192 11.46 -8.79 -19.90
CA THR A 192 12.28 -8.85 -18.68
C THR A 192 13.31 -7.73 -18.75
N PHE A 193 13.25 -6.82 -17.80
CA PHE A 193 14.21 -5.73 -17.64
C PHE A 193 15.34 -6.16 -16.71
N THR A 194 16.56 -5.70 -17.00
CA THR A 194 17.71 -5.87 -16.11
C THR A 194 18.24 -4.50 -15.73
N ALA A 195 18.40 -4.26 -14.43
CA ALA A 195 18.96 -3.02 -13.88
C ALA A 195 20.21 -3.31 -13.04
N VAL A 196 21.06 -2.30 -12.91
CA VAL A 196 22.18 -2.27 -11.95
C VAL A 196 22.05 -1.04 -11.10
N VAL A 197 22.52 -1.13 -9.85
CA VAL A 197 22.67 0.02 -8.94
C VAL A 197 24.15 0.29 -8.68
N LEU A 198 24.48 1.58 -8.71
CA LEU A 198 25.83 2.09 -8.44
C LEU A 198 25.79 2.97 -7.19
N ILE A 199 26.79 2.80 -6.33
CA ILE A 199 27.09 3.67 -5.19
C ILE A 199 28.47 4.22 -5.44
N ASP A 200 28.63 5.54 -5.43
CA ASP A 200 29.90 6.25 -5.75
C ASP A 200 30.51 5.79 -7.09
N GLY A 201 29.66 5.49 -8.08
CA GLY A 201 30.07 5.00 -9.39
C GLY A 201 30.43 3.51 -9.46
N ILE A 202 30.46 2.80 -8.34
CA ILE A 202 30.80 1.37 -8.25
C ILE A 202 29.50 0.55 -8.24
N ARG A 203 29.43 -0.46 -9.09
CA ARG A 203 28.28 -1.38 -9.12
C ARG A 203 28.18 -2.21 -7.85
N GLN A 204 27.10 -2.02 -7.09
CA GLN A 204 26.82 -2.76 -5.86
C GLN A 204 25.77 -3.85 -6.04
N GLY A 205 24.86 -3.74 -7.02
CA GLY A 205 23.85 -4.77 -7.25
C GLY A 205 23.35 -4.81 -8.68
N ARG A 206 22.72 -5.93 -9.04
CA ARG A 206 22.05 -6.20 -10.31
C ARG A 206 20.73 -6.92 -10.04
N GLY A 207 19.68 -6.59 -10.76
CA GLY A 207 18.40 -7.24 -10.62
C GLY A 207 17.62 -7.31 -11.92
N SER A 208 16.68 -8.22 -11.99
CA SER A 208 15.80 -8.38 -13.14
C SER A 208 14.34 -8.44 -12.67
N GLY A 209 13.43 -8.00 -13.53
CA GLY A 209 11.99 -8.00 -13.24
C GLY A 209 11.15 -7.74 -14.47
N SER A 210 9.85 -7.95 -14.37
CA SER A 210 8.87 -7.72 -15.44
C SER A 210 8.62 -6.22 -15.72
N SER A 211 9.07 -5.35 -14.84
CA SER A 211 9.06 -3.90 -14.99
C SER A 211 10.41 -3.30 -14.60
N LYS A 212 10.67 -2.06 -15.06
CA LYS A 212 11.86 -1.30 -14.66
C LYS A 212 11.93 -1.13 -13.14
N LYS A 213 10.79 -0.86 -12.49
CA LYS A 213 10.68 -0.68 -11.04
C LYS A 213 11.08 -1.96 -10.29
N GLU A 214 10.61 -3.11 -10.75
CA GLU A 214 10.98 -4.41 -10.16
C GLU A 214 12.45 -4.73 -10.35
N ALA A 215 13.00 -4.53 -11.55
CA ALA A 215 14.41 -4.76 -11.82
C ALA A 215 15.33 -3.89 -10.95
N GLU A 216 14.98 -2.61 -10.76
CA GLU A 216 15.69 -1.69 -9.88
C GLU A 216 15.54 -2.08 -8.39
N GLY A 217 14.35 -2.53 -7.97
CA GLY A 217 14.11 -3.04 -6.62
C GLY A 217 14.95 -4.27 -6.30
N ALA A 218 15.00 -5.22 -7.24
CA ALA A 218 15.85 -6.42 -7.13
C ALA A 218 17.35 -6.07 -7.08
N ALA A 219 17.79 -5.08 -7.87
CA ALA A 219 19.17 -4.59 -7.82
C ALA A 219 19.51 -3.93 -6.47
N ALA A 220 18.54 -3.22 -5.87
CA ALA A 220 18.70 -2.63 -4.55
C ALA A 220 18.82 -3.70 -3.45
N LEU A 221 18.02 -4.78 -3.51
CA LEU A 221 18.13 -5.89 -2.55
C LEU A 221 19.49 -6.56 -2.60
N GLU A 222 20.02 -6.86 -3.81
CA GLU A 222 21.37 -7.43 -3.94
C GLU A 222 22.44 -6.48 -3.38
N ALA A 223 22.31 -5.17 -3.60
CA ALA A 223 23.23 -4.18 -3.04
C ALA A 223 23.17 -4.12 -1.52
N LEU A 224 21.97 -4.18 -0.93
CA LEU A 224 21.76 -4.20 0.53
C LEU A 224 22.45 -5.43 1.15
N ASP A 225 22.26 -6.60 0.57
CA ASP A 225 22.94 -7.83 1.04
C ASP A 225 24.45 -7.73 0.88
N ARG A 226 24.93 -7.29 -0.28
CA ARG A 226 26.37 -7.15 -0.57
C ARG A 226 27.09 -6.17 0.34
N MET A 227 26.45 -5.06 0.66
CA MET A 227 26.98 -4.04 1.56
C MET A 227 26.78 -4.38 3.04
N GLY A 228 26.09 -5.49 3.34
CA GLY A 228 25.87 -6.02 4.68
C GLY A 228 24.86 -5.21 5.49
N TYR A 229 23.88 -4.58 4.83
CA TYR A 229 22.72 -3.98 5.49
C TYR A 229 21.59 -5.01 5.69
N THR A 230 21.58 -6.04 4.84
CA THR A 230 20.66 -7.18 4.96
C THR A 230 21.43 -8.50 4.82
N THR A 231 20.79 -9.61 5.20
CA THR A 231 21.22 -10.97 4.88
C THR A 231 20.03 -11.73 4.35
N ASN A 232 20.07 -12.18 3.10
CA ASN A 232 18.93 -12.76 2.39
C ASN A 232 17.68 -11.85 2.41
N GLY A 233 17.90 -10.54 2.29
CA GLY A 233 16.84 -9.53 2.36
C GLY A 233 16.36 -9.17 3.77
N VAL A 234 16.82 -9.85 4.81
CA VAL A 234 16.49 -9.53 6.22
C VAL A 234 17.40 -8.41 6.72
N ILE A 235 16.81 -7.37 7.29
CA ILE A 235 17.53 -6.18 7.77
C ILE A 235 18.41 -6.54 8.97
N LEU A 236 19.68 -6.23 8.86
CA LEU A 236 20.62 -6.37 9.96
C LEU A 236 20.60 -5.10 10.83
N ASN A 237 20.37 -5.27 12.14
CA ASN A 237 20.53 -4.18 13.10
C ASN A 237 22.03 -3.88 13.26
N LYS A 238 22.64 -3.16 12.30
CA LYS A 238 23.94 -2.57 12.52
C LYS A 238 23.78 -1.41 13.50
N LYS A 239 24.38 -1.52 14.71
CA LYS A 239 24.65 -0.32 15.49
C LYS A 239 25.58 0.56 14.65
N PRO A 240 25.30 1.87 14.50
CA PRO A 240 26.29 2.76 13.93
C PRO A 240 27.57 2.65 14.78
N VAL A 241 28.71 2.47 14.09
CA VAL A 241 30.04 2.46 14.69
C VAL A 241 30.37 3.88 15.13
#